data_52f1186eb674a5809bb5c2736eeea76f
#
_entry.id   52f1186eb674a5809bb5c2736eeea76f
#
_cell.length_a   1.000
_cell.length_b   1.000
_cell.length_c   1.000
_cell.angle_alpha   90.00
_cell.angle_beta   90.00
_cell.angle_gamma   90.00
#
_symmetry.space_group_name_H-M   'P 1'
#
loop_
_entity.id
_entity.type
_entity.pdbx_description
1 polymer ?
#
loop_
_entity_poly.entity_id
_entity_poly.type
_entity_poly.pdbx_seq_one_letter_code
_entity_poly.pdbx_strand_id
1 'polypeptide(L)'
;KYWIEENLLKVKINEKEFNLAKAILKIIDTYVETKKESFQNFLDACLEIHHLNDSNKLQAYEFIKELIGVSVDARIFEIVSFAILKEKYANESIFIGETLSSVKEESLTLYKTGRTNANDGGIDFVMKPIGRFYQVTETIDVNKYFLDIDKVQKFPITFVIKSDKESNEIKQQIQEQATQKYKVPSIINKYMSCIEEIINVNDLMNIFNNINENGKIQPVINEIIIQSKVEFN
;
A
#
# COMPACT_ATOMS: atom_id res chain seq x y z
N LYS A 1 8.76 20.62 -15.63
CA LYS A 1 8.91 21.05 -17.04
C LYS A 1 9.51 19.88 -17.80
N TYR A 2 8.86 19.49 -18.91
CA TYR A 2 9.39 18.47 -19.81
C TYR A 2 9.92 19.16 -21.05
N TRP A 3 11.04 18.67 -21.58
CA TRP A 3 11.64 19.15 -22.81
C TRP A 3 11.42 18.12 -23.90
N ILE A 4 11.09 18.57 -25.10
CA ILE A 4 10.99 17.74 -26.30
C ILE A 4 11.87 18.37 -27.37
N GLU A 5 12.55 17.56 -28.16
CA GLU A 5 13.38 18.06 -29.25
C GLU A 5 12.49 18.70 -30.33
N GLU A 6 12.99 19.78 -30.95
CA GLU A 6 12.25 20.58 -31.91
C GLU A 6 11.85 19.78 -33.16
N ASN A 7 12.68 18.83 -33.58
CA ASN A 7 12.40 17.93 -34.69
C ASN A 7 11.20 16.99 -34.45
N LEU A 8 10.81 16.75 -33.19
CA LEU A 8 9.64 15.95 -32.81
C LEU A 8 8.31 16.74 -32.82
N LEU A 9 8.38 18.05 -33.00
CA LEU A 9 7.19 18.89 -33.16
C LEU A 9 6.54 18.69 -34.53
N LYS A 10 7.33 18.27 -35.54
CA LYS A 10 6.88 18.05 -36.92
C LYS A 10 7.45 16.72 -37.46
N VAL A 11 6.74 15.65 -37.19
CA VAL A 11 7.11 14.31 -37.65
C VAL A 11 6.25 13.97 -38.90
N LYS A 12 6.89 13.60 -40.00
CA LYS A 12 6.19 13.14 -41.22
C LYS A 12 6.15 11.61 -41.24
N ILE A 13 4.94 11.05 -41.32
CA ILE A 13 4.70 9.62 -41.50
C ILE A 13 3.69 9.45 -42.64
N ASN A 14 4.06 8.72 -43.69
CA ASN A 14 3.21 8.49 -44.87
C ASN A 14 2.60 9.79 -45.40
N GLU A 15 3.45 10.79 -45.66
CA GLU A 15 3.11 12.12 -46.20
C GLU A 15 2.22 12.99 -45.27
N LYS A 16 1.83 12.51 -44.10
CA LYS A 16 1.08 13.28 -43.09
C LYS A 16 2.04 13.84 -42.04
N GLU A 17 1.82 15.11 -41.72
CA GLU A 17 2.56 15.79 -40.65
C GLU A 17 1.85 15.63 -39.30
N PHE A 18 2.61 15.20 -38.30
CA PHE A 18 2.12 15.00 -36.91
C PHE A 18 2.95 15.85 -35.95
N ASN A 19 2.28 16.47 -35.00
CA ASN A 19 2.92 17.13 -33.87
C ASN A 19 2.93 16.19 -32.67
N LEU A 20 4.10 15.58 -32.42
CA LEU A 20 4.25 14.59 -31.36
C LEU A 20 4.06 15.19 -29.96
N ALA A 21 4.49 16.46 -29.75
CA ALA A 21 4.27 17.14 -28.48
C ALA A 21 2.77 17.28 -28.13
N LYS A 22 1.94 17.67 -29.11
CA LYS A 22 0.48 17.74 -28.92
C LYS A 22 -0.12 16.37 -28.64
N ALA A 23 0.36 15.33 -29.33
CA ALA A 23 -0.11 13.96 -29.08
C ALA A 23 0.23 13.50 -27.66
N ILE A 24 1.45 13.75 -27.19
CA ILE A 24 1.89 13.43 -25.83
C ILE A 24 1.05 14.18 -24.78
N LEU A 25 0.84 15.49 -24.96
CA LEU A 25 0.00 16.26 -24.03
C LEU A 25 -1.42 15.71 -23.96
N LYS A 26 -2.02 15.39 -25.12
CA LYS A 26 -3.36 14.78 -25.16
C LYS A 26 -3.41 13.42 -24.44
N ILE A 27 -2.38 12.60 -24.60
CA ILE A 27 -2.27 11.30 -23.89
C ILE A 27 -2.20 11.54 -22.38
N ILE A 28 -1.38 12.51 -21.93
CA ILE A 28 -1.22 12.84 -20.50
C ILE A 28 -2.57 13.34 -19.95
N ASP A 29 -3.23 14.29 -20.62
CA ASP A 29 -4.51 14.84 -20.18
C ASP A 29 -5.59 13.75 -20.10
N THR A 30 -5.71 12.91 -21.15
CA THR A 30 -6.65 11.79 -21.16
C THR A 30 -6.36 10.80 -20.04
N TYR A 31 -5.08 10.47 -19.79
CA TYR A 31 -4.69 9.59 -18.70
C TYR A 31 -5.08 10.15 -17.32
N VAL A 32 -4.82 11.46 -17.10
CA VAL A 32 -5.18 12.13 -15.84
C VAL A 32 -6.69 12.13 -15.64
N GLU A 33 -7.47 12.45 -16.68
CA GLU A 33 -8.94 12.43 -16.64
C GLU A 33 -9.48 11.03 -16.34
N THR A 34 -9.00 10.00 -17.07
CA THR A 34 -9.41 8.60 -16.85
C THR A 34 -9.09 8.15 -15.42
N LYS A 35 -7.93 8.55 -14.88
CA LYS A 35 -7.58 8.22 -13.49
C LYS A 35 -8.51 8.92 -12.49
N LYS A 36 -8.83 10.20 -12.69
CA LYS A 36 -9.77 10.93 -11.83
C LYS A 36 -11.16 10.30 -11.84
N GLU A 37 -11.68 9.97 -13.01
CA GLU A 37 -12.98 9.30 -13.15
C GLU A 37 -12.98 7.93 -12.45
N SER A 38 -11.93 7.13 -12.64
CA SER A 38 -11.80 5.83 -11.98
C SER A 38 -11.81 5.94 -10.45
N PHE A 39 -11.13 6.95 -9.89
CA PHE A 39 -11.14 7.19 -8.44
C PHE A 39 -12.47 7.72 -7.94
N GLN A 40 -13.14 8.60 -8.70
CA GLN A 40 -14.47 9.07 -8.35
C GLN A 40 -15.47 7.92 -8.32
N ASN A 41 -15.47 7.05 -9.34
CA ASN A 41 -16.32 5.87 -9.40
C ASN A 41 -16.07 4.93 -8.22
N PHE A 42 -14.82 4.75 -7.84
CA PHE A 42 -14.44 3.97 -6.67
C PHE A 42 -14.97 4.57 -5.36
N LEU A 43 -14.84 5.89 -5.17
CA LEU A 43 -15.36 6.59 -3.99
C LEU A 43 -16.89 6.52 -3.92
N ASP A 44 -17.56 6.70 -5.06
CA ASP A 44 -19.02 6.63 -5.16
C ASP A 44 -19.50 5.21 -4.81
N ALA A 45 -18.83 4.16 -5.29
CA ALA A 45 -19.12 2.79 -4.91
C ALA A 45 -18.91 2.52 -3.41
N CYS A 46 -17.85 3.06 -2.81
CA CYS A 46 -17.65 2.98 -1.35
C CYS A 46 -18.79 3.66 -0.57
N LEU A 47 -19.24 4.83 -1.03
CA LEU A 47 -20.35 5.57 -0.39
C LEU A 47 -21.67 4.83 -0.54
N GLU A 48 -21.93 4.24 -1.70
CA GLU A 48 -23.12 3.43 -1.93
C GLU A 48 -23.15 2.23 -0.97
N ILE A 49 -22.06 1.50 -0.88
CA ILE A 49 -21.92 0.35 0.03
C ILE A 49 -22.03 0.76 1.51
N HIS A 50 -21.48 1.93 1.88
CA HIS A 50 -21.62 2.45 3.23
C HIS A 50 -23.08 2.71 3.65
N HIS A 51 -23.93 3.12 2.70
CA HIS A 51 -25.35 3.36 2.96
C HIS A 51 -26.22 2.11 2.91
N LEU A 52 -25.65 0.95 2.54
CA LEU A 52 -26.37 -0.31 2.56
C LEU A 52 -26.63 -0.75 4.01
N ASN A 53 -27.88 -1.12 4.27
CA ASN A 53 -28.29 -1.67 5.57
C ASN A 53 -27.70 -3.06 5.83
N ASP A 54 -27.85 -3.56 7.05
CA ASP A 54 -27.37 -4.90 7.50
C ASP A 54 -27.74 -6.08 6.59
N SER A 55 -28.77 -5.95 5.77
CA SER A 55 -29.20 -6.96 4.79
C SER A 55 -28.22 -7.19 3.63
N ASN A 56 -27.25 -6.28 3.43
CA ASN A 56 -26.33 -6.30 2.29
C ASN A 56 -24.86 -6.50 2.68
N LYS A 57 -24.60 -7.13 3.84
CA LYS A 57 -23.24 -7.45 4.32
C LYS A 57 -22.43 -8.26 3.30
N LEU A 58 -23.09 -9.16 2.57
CA LEU A 58 -22.43 -9.96 1.54
C LEU A 58 -21.90 -9.09 0.39
N GLN A 59 -22.66 -8.09 -0.03
CA GLN A 59 -22.25 -7.18 -1.10
C GLN A 59 -21.03 -6.33 -0.68
N ALA A 60 -21.04 -5.85 0.57
CA ALA A 60 -19.91 -5.13 1.15
C ALA A 60 -18.63 -6.01 1.25
N TYR A 61 -18.82 -7.27 1.65
CA TYR A 61 -17.73 -8.23 1.73
C TYR A 61 -17.12 -8.51 0.34
N GLU A 62 -17.94 -8.83 -0.67
CA GLU A 62 -17.44 -9.11 -2.02
C GLU A 62 -16.76 -7.89 -2.63
N PHE A 63 -17.29 -6.69 -2.40
CA PHE A 63 -16.66 -5.46 -2.86
C PHE A 63 -15.25 -5.27 -2.27
N ILE A 64 -15.07 -5.38 -0.95
CA ILE A 64 -13.75 -5.21 -0.34
C ILE A 64 -12.80 -6.33 -0.78
N LYS A 65 -13.29 -7.55 -0.90
CA LYS A 65 -12.53 -8.70 -1.39
C LYS A 65 -11.92 -8.45 -2.78
N GLU A 66 -12.67 -7.84 -3.70
CA GLU A 66 -12.18 -7.47 -5.02
C GLU A 66 -11.04 -6.43 -4.94
N LEU A 67 -11.04 -5.59 -3.91
CA LEU A 67 -10.01 -4.56 -3.70
C LEU A 67 -8.70 -5.09 -3.07
N ILE A 68 -8.66 -6.35 -2.66
CA ILE A 68 -7.44 -7.00 -2.11
C ILE A 68 -6.61 -7.69 -3.22
N GLY A 69 -7.08 -7.71 -4.46
CA GLY A 69 -6.47 -8.44 -5.56
C GLY A 69 -5.16 -7.85 -6.11
N VAL A 70 -4.35 -8.70 -6.76
CA VAL A 70 -3.07 -8.30 -7.38
C VAL A 70 -3.24 -7.36 -8.58
N SER A 71 -4.43 -7.28 -9.18
CA SER A 71 -4.75 -6.41 -10.33
C SER A 71 -5.25 -5.03 -9.94
N VAL A 72 -5.47 -4.77 -8.65
CA VAL A 72 -6.01 -3.50 -8.15
C VAL A 72 -4.99 -2.38 -8.29
N ASP A 73 -5.45 -1.13 -8.47
CA ASP A 73 -4.58 0.05 -8.45
C ASP A 73 -3.78 0.13 -7.14
N ALA A 74 -2.50 0.50 -7.22
CA ALA A 74 -1.58 0.51 -6.08
C ALA A 74 -2.07 1.39 -4.92
N ARG A 75 -2.68 2.55 -5.22
CA ARG A 75 -3.20 3.46 -4.20
C ARG A 75 -4.41 2.89 -3.48
N ILE A 76 -5.32 2.26 -4.25
CA ILE A 76 -6.49 1.57 -3.67
C ILE A 76 -6.01 0.43 -2.79
N PHE A 77 -5.07 -0.38 -3.25
CA PHE A 77 -4.50 -1.48 -2.46
C PHE A 77 -3.87 -0.97 -1.15
N GLU A 78 -3.12 0.14 -1.18
CA GLU A 78 -2.55 0.77 0.01
C GLU A 78 -3.63 1.23 0.99
N ILE A 79 -4.67 1.92 0.51
CA ILE A 79 -5.81 2.40 1.32
C ILE A 79 -6.54 1.22 1.97
N VAL A 80 -6.83 0.19 1.21
CA VAL A 80 -7.56 -1.00 1.69
C VAL A 80 -6.71 -1.79 2.70
N SER A 81 -5.41 -1.95 2.41
CA SER A 81 -4.47 -2.59 3.34
C SER A 81 -4.39 -1.84 4.67
N PHE A 82 -4.32 -0.51 4.62
CA PHE A 82 -4.36 0.33 5.81
C PHE A 82 -5.62 0.11 6.63
N ALA A 83 -6.80 0.18 5.99
CA ALA A 83 -8.09 0.03 6.67
C ALA A 83 -8.25 -1.33 7.34
N ILE A 84 -7.85 -2.40 6.66
CA ILE A 84 -7.91 -3.77 7.19
C ILE A 84 -6.95 -3.94 8.37
N LEU A 85 -5.69 -3.50 8.24
CA LEU A 85 -4.71 -3.61 9.31
C LEU A 85 -5.06 -2.73 10.50
N LYS A 86 -5.61 -1.54 10.29
CA LYS A 86 -6.09 -0.67 11.36
C LYS A 86 -7.20 -1.35 12.17
N GLU A 87 -8.17 -1.99 11.52
CA GLU A 87 -9.23 -2.72 12.21
C GLU A 87 -8.71 -3.98 12.90
N LYS A 88 -7.76 -4.70 12.29
CA LYS A 88 -7.09 -5.85 12.93
C LYS A 88 -6.57 -5.49 14.32
N TYR A 89 -5.90 -4.34 14.45
CA TYR A 89 -5.27 -3.90 15.70
C TYR A 89 -6.14 -3.02 16.60
N ALA A 90 -7.38 -2.67 16.19
CA ALA A 90 -8.23 -1.72 16.88
C ALA A 90 -8.57 -2.08 18.35
N ASN A 91 -8.50 -3.38 18.70
CA ASN A 91 -8.78 -3.86 20.05
C ASN A 91 -7.57 -4.54 20.71
N GLU A 92 -6.38 -4.33 20.13
CA GLU A 92 -5.14 -4.83 20.71
C GLU A 92 -4.50 -3.74 21.58
N SER A 93 -3.93 -4.16 22.71
CA SER A 93 -3.17 -3.29 23.62
C SER A 93 -1.85 -3.95 24.00
N ILE A 94 -0.94 -3.13 24.47
CA ILE A 94 0.35 -3.57 25.01
C ILE A 94 0.60 -2.90 26.36
N PHE A 95 1.44 -3.52 27.18
CA PHE A 95 1.95 -2.90 28.40
C PHE A 95 3.32 -2.29 28.12
N ILE A 96 3.45 -0.96 28.29
CA ILE A 96 4.68 -0.22 27.99
C ILE A 96 5.01 0.74 29.15
N GLY A 97 6.30 0.87 29.47
CA GLY A 97 6.79 1.80 30.48
C GLY A 97 8.31 1.86 30.51
N GLU A 98 8.86 2.96 30.98
CA GLU A 98 10.32 3.15 31.11
C GLU A 98 10.90 2.33 32.29
N THR A 99 10.07 2.06 33.30
CA THR A 99 10.40 1.27 34.49
C THR A 99 9.25 0.34 34.82
N LEU A 100 9.48 -0.70 35.63
CA LEU A 100 8.42 -1.61 36.06
C LEU A 100 7.28 -0.91 36.81
N SER A 101 7.57 0.20 37.48
CA SER A 101 6.56 0.98 38.20
C SER A 101 5.78 1.97 37.32
N SER A 102 6.24 2.23 36.12
CA SER A 102 5.60 3.14 35.15
C SER A 102 4.87 2.41 34.03
N VAL A 103 4.83 1.07 34.08
CA VAL A 103 4.12 0.25 33.08
C VAL A 103 2.63 0.57 33.11
N LYS A 104 2.10 0.90 31.93
CA LYS A 104 0.67 1.14 31.67
C LYS A 104 0.22 0.43 30.41
N GLU A 105 -1.05 0.12 30.34
CA GLU A 105 -1.68 -0.40 29.15
C GLU A 105 -1.91 0.73 28.14
N GLU A 106 -1.48 0.53 26.89
CA GLU A 106 -1.73 1.45 25.78
C GLU A 106 -2.28 0.68 24.57
N SER A 107 -3.31 1.23 23.94
CA SER A 107 -3.91 0.64 22.73
C SER A 107 -2.98 0.79 21.53
N LEU A 108 -2.89 -0.27 20.72
CA LEU A 108 -2.23 -0.21 19.43
C LEU A 108 -3.05 0.64 18.45
N THR A 109 -2.39 1.55 17.77
CA THR A 109 -3.04 2.42 16.78
C THR A 109 -2.16 2.55 15.55
N LEU A 110 -2.71 2.16 14.40
CA LEU A 110 -2.02 2.31 13.11
C LEU A 110 -2.32 3.69 12.52
N TYR A 111 -1.26 4.38 12.08
CA TYR A 111 -1.33 5.69 11.43
C TYR A 111 -0.74 5.64 10.04
N LYS A 112 -1.40 6.29 9.07
CA LYS A 112 -0.83 6.56 7.75
C LYS A 112 0.12 7.76 7.86
N THR A 113 1.33 7.67 7.28
CA THR A 113 2.37 8.70 7.42
C THR A 113 2.19 9.85 6.45
N GLY A 114 1.51 9.63 5.32
CA GLY A 114 1.26 10.63 4.30
C GLY A 114 0.29 10.15 3.22
N ARG A 115 0.21 10.91 2.12
CA ARG A 115 -0.48 10.47 0.91
C ARG A 115 0.39 9.46 0.16
N THR A 116 -0.24 8.57 -0.60
CA THR A 116 0.46 7.63 -1.47
C THR A 116 1.44 8.36 -2.39
N ASN A 117 2.67 7.87 -2.47
CA ASN A 117 3.78 8.49 -3.20
C ASN A 117 4.18 9.90 -2.69
N ALA A 118 3.79 10.29 -1.48
CA ALA A 118 4.37 11.47 -0.84
C ALA A 118 5.87 11.25 -0.57
N ASN A 119 6.61 12.35 -0.49
CA ASN A 119 8.04 12.28 -0.18
C ASN A 119 8.25 12.22 1.36
N ASP A 120 7.65 11.18 1.98
CA ASP A 120 7.51 10.97 3.44
C ASP A 120 8.60 10.06 4.04
N GLY A 121 9.68 9.86 3.32
CA GLY A 121 10.75 8.94 3.73
C GLY A 121 10.45 7.48 3.37
N GLY A 122 9.35 7.19 2.65
CA GLY A 122 9.04 5.87 2.12
C GLY A 122 8.55 4.86 3.17
N ILE A 123 7.81 5.34 4.16
CA ILE A 123 7.07 4.53 5.13
C ILE A 123 5.61 4.87 5.00
N ASP A 124 4.78 3.88 4.72
CA ASP A 124 3.36 4.11 4.48
C ASP A 124 2.56 4.18 5.79
N PHE A 125 2.87 3.29 6.75
CA PHE A 125 2.18 3.29 8.05
C PHE A 125 3.16 3.13 9.20
N VAL A 126 2.74 3.64 10.37
CA VAL A 126 3.45 3.44 11.65
C VAL A 126 2.47 3.05 12.74
N MET A 127 2.84 2.08 13.55
CA MET A 127 2.05 1.64 14.70
C MET A 127 2.55 2.26 15.99
N LYS A 128 1.69 2.97 16.69
CA LYS A 128 1.92 3.46 18.04
C LYS A 128 1.42 2.43 19.08
N PRO A 129 2.03 2.39 20.24
CA PRO A 129 3.20 3.15 20.71
C PRO A 129 4.53 2.47 20.39
N ILE A 130 4.52 1.29 19.76
CA ILE A 130 5.71 0.43 19.58
C ILE A 130 6.66 0.92 18.48
N GLY A 131 6.22 1.83 17.59
CA GLY A 131 7.05 2.31 16.48
C GLY A 131 7.31 1.24 15.40
N ARG A 132 6.38 0.31 15.16
CA ARG A 132 6.48 -0.66 14.08
C ARG A 132 6.16 0.03 12.75
N PHE A 133 7.03 -0.16 11.77
CA PHE A 133 6.91 0.42 10.42
C PHE A 133 6.29 -0.56 9.44
N TYR A 134 5.49 -0.03 8.51
CA TYR A 134 4.85 -0.78 7.42
C TYR A 134 5.11 -0.10 6.09
N GLN A 135 5.48 -0.89 5.09
CA GLN A 135 5.65 -0.46 3.71
C GLN A 135 4.80 -1.31 2.78
N VAL A 136 3.95 -0.67 1.99
CA VAL A 136 3.16 -1.32 0.94
C VAL A 136 3.94 -1.33 -0.37
N THR A 137 3.99 -2.45 -1.06
CA THR A 137 4.74 -2.57 -2.31
C THR A 137 4.10 -3.57 -3.27
N GLU A 138 4.24 -3.30 -4.57
CA GLU A 138 3.80 -4.19 -5.65
C GLU A 138 4.94 -5.06 -6.19
N THR A 139 6.18 -4.72 -5.85
CA THR A 139 7.36 -5.35 -6.45
C THR A 139 8.14 -6.17 -5.44
N ILE A 140 8.75 -7.26 -5.92
CA ILE A 140 9.71 -8.05 -5.15
C ILE A 140 11.11 -7.71 -5.71
N ASP A 141 11.64 -6.54 -5.32
CA ASP A 141 12.94 -6.02 -5.73
C ASP A 141 13.81 -5.71 -4.50
N VAL A 142 14.89 -6.46 -4.33
CA VAL A 142 15.82 -6.31 -3.20
C VAL A 142 16.34 -4.88 -3.01
N ASN A 143 16.50 -4.12 -4.11
CA ASN A 143 16.99 -2.75 -4.01
C ASN A 143 15.99 -1.85 -3.29
N LYS A 144 14.70 -2.01 -3.63
CA LYS A 144 13.64 -1.25 -2.97
C LYS A 144 13.55 -1.63 -1.50
N TYR A 145 13.56 -2.92 -1.17
CA TYR A 145 13.50 -3.38 0.22
C TYR A 145 14.67 -2.86 1.06
N PHE A 146 15.89 -2.96 0.55
CA PHE A 146 17.07 -2.49 1.27
C PHE A 146 17.08 -0.96 1.40
N LEU A 147 16.62 -0.24 0.37
CA LEU A 147 16.46 1.21 0.46
C LEU A 147 15.44 1.60 1.54
N ASP A 148 14.30 0.93 1.60
CA ASP A 148 13.26 1.22 2.60
C ASP A 148 13.74 0.88 4.02
N ILE A 149 14.49 -0.21 4.20
CA ILE A 149 15.15 -0.56 5.46
C ILE A 149 16.19 0.52 5.87
N ASP A 150 16.95 1.07 4.92
CA ASP A 150 17.91 2.15 5.22
C ASP A 150 17.20 3.44 5.64
N LYS A 151 16.06 3.77 5.05
CA LYS A 151 15.26 4.96 5.43
C LYS A 151 14.83 4.93 6.89
N VAL A 152 14.51 3.76 7.41
CA VAL A 152 14.18 3.56 8.84
C VAL A 152 15.39 3.20 9.71
N GLN A 153 16.60 3.50 9.24
CA GLN A 153 17.83 3.27 10.00
C GLN A 153 17.98 1.82 10.48
N LYS A 154 17.53 0.86 9.68
CA LYS A 154 17.54 -0.58 9.94
C LYS A 154 16.70 -1.03 11.16
N PHE A 155 15.67 -0.24 11.50
CA PHE A 155 14.60 -0.74 12.36
C PHE A 155 13.79 -1.85 11.65
N PRO A 156 13.16 -2.76 12.40
CA PRO A 156 12.28 -3.76 11.82
C PRO A 156 11.13 -3.14 11.03
N ILE A 157 10.83 -3.72 9.87
CA ILE A 157 9.78 -3.26 8.97
C ILE A 157 8.92 -4.44 8.51
N THR A 158 7.61 -4.25 8.51
CA THR A 158 6.64 -5.17 7.92
C THR A 158 6.33 -4.72 6.49
N PHE A 159 6.48 -5.62 5.52
CA PHE A 159 6.11 -5.36 4.14
C PHE A 159 4.73 -5.94 3.83
N VAL A 160 3.83 -5.09 3.32
CA VAL A 160 2.53 -5.50 2.76
C VAL A 160 2.69 -5.57 1.25
N ILE A 161 2.61 -6.78 0.68
CA ILE A 161 3.01 -7.01 -0.70
C ILE A 161 1.81 -7.41 -1.54
N LYS A 162 1.58 -6.67 -2.62
CA LYS A 162 0.54 -6.98 -3.61
C LYS A 162 0.96 -8.17 -4.48
N SER A 163 1.03 -9.34 -3.89
CA SER A 163 1.41 -10.60 -4.51
C SER A 163 0.63 -11.76 -3.89
N ASP A 164 0.32 -12.76 -4.69
CA ASP A 164 -0.29 -14.03 -4.30
C ASP A 164 0.71 -15.11 -3.88
N LYS A 165 2.03 -14.82 -4.02
CA LYS A 165 3.09 -15.73 -3.58
C LYS A 165 3.12 -15.85 -2.07
N GLU A 166 3.48 -17.03 -1.59
CA GLU A 166 3.68 -17.29 -0.16
C GLU A 166 4.76 -16.40 0.46
N SER A 167 4.54 -15.93 1.68
CA SER A 167 5.43 -14.98 2.37
C SER A 167 6.86 -15.52 2.53
N ASN A 168 7.01 -16.84 2.72
CA ASN A 168 8.32 -17.50 2.78
C ASN A 168 9.01 -17.52 1.41
N GLU A 169 8.27 -17.74 0.33
CA GLU A 169 8.80 -17.71 -1.05
C GLU A 169 9.29 -16.30 -1.40
N ILE A 170 8.51 -15.28 -1.03
CA ILE A 170 8.91 -13.88 -1.23
C ILE A 170 10.21 -13.58 -0.47
N LYS A 171 10.31 -13.98 0.79
CA LYS A 171 11.51 -13.78 1.60
C LYS A 171 12.73 -14.49 1.01
N GLN A 172 12.55 -15.72 0.53
CA GLN A 172 13.61 -16.47 -0.16
C GLN A 172 14.03 -15.76 -1.46
N GLN A 173 13.10 -15.29 -2.27
CA GLN A 173 13.40 -14.57 -3.50
C GLN A 173 14.21 -13.28 -3.24
N ILE A 174 13.85 -12.52 -2.19
CA ILE A 174 14.61 -11.32 -1.79
C ILE A 174 16.03 -11.71 -1.37
N GLN A 175 16.19 -12.78 -0.60
CA GLN A 175 17.51 -13.28 -0.15
C GLN A 175 18.37 -13.75 -1.33
N GLU A 176 17.79 -14.45 -2.31
CA GLU A 176 18.48 -14.90 -3.52
C GLU A 176 18.97 -13.70 -4.34
N GLN A 177 18.11 -12.72 -4.58
CA GLN A 177 18.48 -11.47 -5.26
C GLN A 177 19.57 -10.72 -4.50
N ALA A 178 19.49 -10.65 -3.17
CA ALA A 178 20.51 -10.04 -2.33
C ALA A 178 21.85 -10.74 -2.48
N THR A 179 21.85 -12.06 -2.47
CA THR A 179 23.08 -12.88 -2.60
C THR A 179 23.73 -12.72 -3.96
N GLN A 180 22.95 -12.60 -5.03
CA GLN A 180 23.45 -12.34 -6.38
C GLN A 180 24.11 -10.96 -6.50
N LYS A 181 23.53 -9.95 -5.83
CA LYS A 181 23.95 -8.55 -5.96
C LYS A 181 25.03 -8.15 -4.96
N TYR A 182 24.91 -8.58 -3.72
CA TYR A 182 25.80 -8.19 -2.62
C TYR A 182 26.66 -9.39 -2.22
N LYS A 183 27.98 -9.26 -2.32
CA LYS A 183 28.94 -10.33 -2.06
C LYS A 183 29.33 -10.49 -0.58
N VAL A 184 28.67 -9.78 0.33
CA VAL A 184 29.02 -9.73 1.76
C VAL A 184 27.89 -10.34 2.60
N PRO A 185 28.00 -11.62 3.03
CA PRO A 185 26.91 -12.32 3.73
C PRO A 185 26.46 -11.64 5.02
N SER A 186 27.37 -11.02 5.78
CA SER A 186 27.02 -10.32 7.02
C SER A 186 26.12 -9.10 6.78
N ILE A 187 26.29 -8.39 5.66
CA ILE A 187 25.42 -7.28 5.27
C ILE A 187 24.05 -7.83 4.89
N ILE A 188 24.00 -8.85 4.03
CA ILE A 188 22.75 -9.48 3.61
C ILE A 188 21.93 -9.92 4.82
N ASN A 189 22.55 -10.67 5.74
CA ASN A 189 21.89 -11.17 6.94
C ASN A 189 21.34 -10.02 7.81
N LYS A 190 22.09 -8.91 7.93
CA LYS A 190 21.63 -7.74 8.66
C LYS A 190 20.37 -7.12 8.05
N TYR A 191 20.31 -6.96 6.73
CA TYR A 191 19.11 -6.44 6.07
C TYR A 191 17.95 -7.43 6.13
N MET A 192 18.20 -8.70 5.88
CA MET A 192 17.15 -9.73 5.99
C MET A 192 16.55 -9.83 7.39
N SER A 193 17.35 -9.61 8.44
CA SER A 193 16.85 -9.59 9.83
C SER A 193 15.98 -8.36 10.16
N CYS A 194 16.00 -7.31 9.33
CA CYS A 194 15.12 -6.15 9.46
C CYS A 194 13.73 -6.40 8.85
N ILE A 195 13.57 -7.43 8.02
CA ILE A 195 12.25 -7.84 7.52
C ILE A 195 11.53 -8.59 8.64
N GLU A 196 10.69 -7.88 9.38
CA GLU A 196 9.97 -8.43 10.53
C GLU A 196 8.88 -9.40 10.08
N GLU A 197 8.03 -8.95 9.16
CA GLU A 197 6.90 -9.71 8.64
C GLU A 197 6.68 -9.37 7.15
N ILE A 198 6.16 -10.32 6.41
CA ILE A 198 5.65 -10.14 5.06
C ILE A 198 4.18 -10.53 5.09
N ILE A 199 3.31 -9.60 4.72
CA ILE A 199 1.87 -9.79 4.58
C ILE A 199 1.55 -9.75 3.09
N ASN A 200 1.20 -10.88 2.51
CA ASN A 200 0.80 -11.00 1.11
C ASN A 200 -0.73 -10.79 0.93
N VAL A 201 -1.23 -10.91 -0.29
CA VAL A 201 -2.66 -10.78 -0.60
C VAL A 201 -3.49 -11.84 0.15
N ASN A 202 -3.01 -13.09 0.25
CA ASN A 202 -3.71 -14.16 0.95
C ASN A 202 -3.75 -13.91 2.47
N ASP A 203 -2.64 -13.44 3.05
CA ASP A 203 -2.59 -13.08 4.46
C ASP A 203 -3.56 -11.93 4.76
N LEU A 204 -3.58 -10.90 3.91
CA LEU A 204 -4.49 -9.76 4.05
C LEU A 204 -5.96 -10.20 3.92
N MET A 205 -6.25 -11.12 3.00
CA MET A 205 -7.57 -11.70 2.83
C MET A 205 -8.01 -12.51 4.06
N ASN A 206 -7.10 -13.29 4.65
CA ASN A 206 -7.39 -14.04 5.88
C ASN A 206 -7.70 -13.10 7.05
N ILE A 207 -6.95 -12.00 7.19
CA ILE A 207 -7.24 -10.96 8.18
C ILE A 207 -8.63 -10.36 7.96
N PHE A 208 -8.96 -10.04 6.70
CA PHE A 208 -10.26 -9.47 6.35
C PHE A 208 -11.41 -10.45 6.62
N ASN A 209 -11.24 -11.74 6.32
CA ASN A 209 -12.23 -12.78 6.65
C ASN A 209 -12.54 -12.81 8.14
N ASN A 210 -11.52 -12.78 9.00
CA ASN A 210 -11.70 -12.73 10.45
C ASN A 210 -12.44 -11.46 10.90
N ILE A 211 -12.16 -10.31 10.29
CA ILE A 211 -12.89 -9.05 10.56
C ILE A 211 -14.37 -9.19 10.19
N ASN A 212 -14.66 -9.79 9.02
CA ASN A 212 -16.01 -10.03 8.55
C ASN A 212 -16.79 -10.98 9.47
N GLU A 213 -16.19 -12.10 9.86
CA GLU A 213 -16.78 -13.08 10.79
C GLU A 213 -17.15 -12.46 12.14
N ASN A 214 -16.36 -11.47 12.59
CA ASN A 214 -16.63 -10.69 13.78
C ASN A 214 -17.61 -9.52 13.57
N GLY A 215 -18.21 -9.38 12.38
CA GLY A 215 -19.20 -8.36 12.06
C GLY A 215 -18.63 -6.93 11.95
N LYS A 216 -17.31 -6.76 11.73
CA LYS A 216 -16.61 -5.48 11.77
C LYS A 216 -16.25 -4.93 10.38
N ILE A 217 -17.03 -5.25 9.34
CA ILE A 217 -16.84 -4.71 7.99
C ILE A 217 -17.03 -3.18 7.95
N GLN A 218 -18.01 -2.65 8.68
CA GLN A 218 -18.37 -1.23 8.60
C GLN A 218 -17.23 -0.29 8.99
N PRO A 219 -16.44 -0.54 10.05
CA PRO A 219 -15.24 0.23 10.36
C PRO A 219 -14.22 0.25 9.21
N VAL A 220 -14.04 -0.87 8.50
CA VAL A 220 -13.12 -0.96 7.35
C VAL A 220 -13.62 -0.07 6.19
N ILE A 221 -14.91 -0.13 5.84
CA ILE A 221 -15.50 0.73 4.80
C ILE A 221 -15.35 2.21 5.15
N ASN A 222 -15.65 2.58 6.40
CA ASN A 222 -15.51 3.94 6.88
C ASN A 222 -14.09 4.46 6.72
N GLU A 223 -13.12 3.64 7.09
CA GLU A 223 -11.71 4.02 6.97
C GLU A 223 -11.28 4.13 5.50
N ILE A 224 -11.71 3.22 4.63
CA ILE A 224 -11.46 3.32 3.19
C ILE A 224 -11.99 4.65 2.64
N ILE A 225 -13.20 5.05 2.99
CA ILE A 225 -13.79 6.33 2.57
C ILE A 225 -12.99 7.53 3.08
N ILE A 226 -12.59 7.51 4.35
CA ILE A 226 -11.78 8.58 4.96
C ILE A 226 -10.45 8.73 4.21
N GLN A 227 -9.72 7.64 4.03
CA GLN A 227 -8.42 7.67 3.36
C GLN A 227 -8.53 8.04 1.88
N SER A 228 -9.58 7.57 1.20
CA SER A 228 -9.83 7.94 -0.20
C SER A 228 -10.09 9.44 -0.36
N LYS A 229 -10.86 10.05 0.55
CA LYS A 229 -11.07 11.51 0.54
C LYS A 229 -9.79 12.29 0.80
N VAL A 230 -8.89 11.77 1.64
CA VAL A 230 -7.58 12.41 1.89
C VAL A 230 -6.66 12.28 0.68
N GLU A 231 -6.70 11.14 -0.01
CA GLU A 231 -5.81 10.84 -1.13
C GLU A 231 -6.19 11.62 -2.39
N PHE A 232 -7.50 11.78 -2.68
CA PHE A 232 -7.99 12.26 -3.97
C PHE A 232 -8.58 13.68 -3.94
N ASN A 233 -8.64 14.34 -2.78
CA ASN A 233 -8.93 15.75 -2.64
C ASN A 233 -7.61 16.53 -2.53
#